data_c6e56b7373f45c730ccf201e04be0f78
#
_entry.id   c6e56b7373f45c730ccf201e04be0f78
#
_cell.length_a   1.000
_cell.length_b   1.000
_cell.length_c   1.000
_cell.angle_alpha   90.00
_cell.angle_beta   90.00
_cell.angle_gamma   90.00
#
_symmetry.space_group_name_H-M   'P 1'
#
loop_
_entity.id
_entity.type
_entity.pdbx_description
1 polymer ?
#
loop_
_entity_poly.entity_id
_entity_poly.type
_entity_poly.pdbx_seq_one_letter_code
_entity_poly.pdbx_strand_id
1 'polypeptide(L)'
;MNDIFKAIQKTAIRIKDAIDTKDIGYSQQENSSGETQLQLDIKCDMIIEEEFSHVVSIHTIASEEKEKEMLFHKDGKYFIAYDPLDGSSLIDVNLSVGSIFGIYENAFGAKNMVASCYVVFGPRVEMVFAHNKTKLHLLQAGEFEFVKEIRLNEKGKLNAPGGTQQNWKPYHKTMVDSFFAEGYRLRYSGGMVPDLHQILLKGGGLFSYPATSDKPDGKLRKLFEVFPFAFIYXXKTAGGEAIDGQNDLMTLEHTHIHDTSPCFFGSKYEIARVKEVYASNR
;
A
#
# COMPACT_ATOMS: atom_id res chain seq x y z
N MET A 1 -11.19 0.62 17.26
CA MET A 1 -10.86 -0.13 16.02
C MET A 1 -12.08 -0.36 15.12
N ASN A 2 -13.20 -0.85 15.65
CA ASN A 2 -14.42 -1.08 14.85
C ASN A 2 -14.97 0.20 14.20
N ASP A 3 -14.91 1.31 14.91
CA ASP A 3 -15.32 2.61 14.41
C ASP A 3 -14.47 3.08 13.22
N ILE A 4 -13.15 2.85 13.30
CA ILE A 4 -12.22 3.18 12.22
C ILE A 4 -12.51 2.29 10.99
N PHE A 5 -12.70 0.98 11.21
CA PHE A 5 -13.01 0.06 10.12
C PHE A 5 -14.31 0.48 9.40
N LYS A 6 -15.34 0.86 10.16
CA LYS A 6 -16.60 1.35 9.58
C LYS A 6 -16.41 2.66 8.81
N ALA A 7 -15.57 3.58 9.32
CA ALA A 7 -15.28 4.83 8.61
C ALA A 7 -14.56 4.55 7.28
N ILE A 8 -13.59 3.61 7.27
CA ILE A 8 -12.91 3.22 6.04
C ILE A 8 -13.91 2.62 5.03
N GLN A 9 -14.87 1.81 5.50
CA GLN A 9 -15.91 1.25 4.62
C GLN A 9 -16.76 2.35 3.97
N LYS A 10 -17.18 3.34 4.75
CA LYS A 10 -17.95 4.49 4.22
C LYS A 10 -17.12 5.31 3.24
N THR A 11 -15.87 5.57 3.59
CA THR A 11 -14.90 6.26 2.74
C THR A 11 -14.77 5.55 1.39
N ALA A 12 -14.59 4.22 1.41
CA ALA A 12 -14.43 3.42 0.19
C ALA A 12 -15.64 3.53 -0.74
N ILE A 13 -16.86 3.52 -0.18
CA ILE A 13 -18.07 3.66 -0.98
C ILE A 13 -18.11 5.05 -1.63
N ARG A 14 -17.81 6.10 -0.88
CA ARG A 14 -17.79 7.47 -1.39
C ARG A 14 -16.71 7.69 -2.45
N ILE A 15 -15.52 7.09 -2.25
CA ILE A 15 -14.43 7.17 -3.24
C ILE A 15 -14.83 6.43 -4.51
N LYS A 16 -15.44 5.24 -4.40
CA LYS A 16 -15.97 4.53 -5.56
C LYS A 16 -16.93 5.43 -6.37
N ASP A 17 -17.86 6.09 -5.67
CA ASP A 17 -18.81 6.98 -6.34
C ASP A 17 -18.08 8.18 -7.00
N ALA A 18 -17.04 8.69 -6.38
CA ALA A 18 -16.22 9.77 -6.96
C ALA A 18 -15.47 9.32 -8.22
N ILE A 19 -14.93 8.09 -8.22
CA ILE A 19 -14.25 7.49 -9.38
C ILE A 19 -15.22 7.36 -10.57
N ASP A 20 -16.46 7.04 -10.30
CA ASP A 20 -17.47 6.86 -11.36
C ASP A 20 -17.92 8.18 -12.00
N THR A 21 -17.45 9.34 -11.53
CA THR A 21 -17.79 10.64 -12.12
C THR A 21 -16.87 10.94 -13.32
N LYS A 22 -17.21 11.99 -14.06
CA LYS A 22 -16.46 12.40 -15.26
C LYS A 22 -15.29 13.33 -14.96
N ASP A 23 -15.12 13.74 -13.70
CA ASP A 23 -14.12 14.74 -13.32
C ASP A 23 -12.77 14.06 -13.00
N ILE A 24 -12.12 13.54 -14.04
CA ILE A 24 -10.83 12.87 -13.92
C ILE A 24 -9.66 13.71 -14.46
N GLY A 25 -9.86 15.03 -14.57
CA GLY A 25 -8.83 15.94 -15.10
C GLY A 25 -7.76 16.28 -14.08
N TYR A 26 -6.64 16.77 -14.58
CA TYR A 26 -5.54 17.26 -13.71
C TYR A 26 -5.95 18.60 -13.09
N SER A 27 -5.52 18.83 -11.86
CA SER A 27 -5.69 20.10 -11.17
C SER A 27 -4.51 21.03 -11.52
N GLN A 28 -4.55 22.27 -11.02
CA GLN A 28 -3.41 23.19 -11.10
C GLN A 28 -2.55 23.10 -9.84
N GLN A 29 -2.85 22.17 -8.93
CA GLN A 29 -2.13 22.00 -7.67
C GLN A 29 -1.07 20.90 -7.80
N GLU A 30 -0.03 21.02 -6.99
CA GLU A 30 1.00 19.98 -6.84
C GLU A 30 0.89 19.39 -5.45
N ASN A 31 1.20 18.09 -5.34
CA ASN A 31 1.23 17.42 -4.05
C ASN A 31 2.55 17.71 -3.31
N SER A 32 2.72 17.10 -2.15
CA SER A 32 3.92 17.28 -1.31
C SER A 32 5.23 16.87 -2.01
N SER A 33 5.13 16.10 -3.11
CA SER A 33 6.28 15.67 -3.91
C SER A 33 6.54 16.56 -5.12
N GLY A 34 5.69 17.58 -5.35
CA GLY A 34 5.78 18.45 -6.54
C GLY A 34 5.19 17.80 -7.80
N GLU A 35 4.39 16.76 -7.66
CA GLU A 35 3.69 16.14 -8.78
C GLU A 35 2.32 16.78 -8.96
N THR A 36 1.91 16.96 -10.22
CA THR A 36 0.58 17.53 -10.52
C THR A 36 -0.50 16.57 -10.01
N GLN A 37 -1.34 17.05 -9.10
CA GLN A 37 -2.44 16.26 -8.55
C GLN A 37 -3.59 16.15 -9.54
N LEU A 38 -4.22 15.00 -9.57
CA LEU A 38 -5.53 14.86 -10.19
C LEU A 38 -6.58 15.52 -9.29
N GLN A 39 -7.63 16.05 -9.88
CA GLN A 39 -8.76 16.57 -9.09
C GLN A 39 -9.37 15.47 -8.22
N LEU A 40 -9.29 14.23 -8.69
CA LEU A 40 -9.80 13.08 -7.96
C LEU A 40 -8.96 12.78 -6.70
N ASP A 41 -7.62 12.97 -6.75
CA ASP A 41 -6.78 12.81 -5.56
C ASP A 41 -7.24 13.77 -4.44
N ILE A 42 -7.47 15.03 -4.80
CA ILE A 42 -7.94 16.06 -3.87
C ILE A 42 -9.31 15.67 -3.30
N LYS A 43 -10.20 15.23 -4.17
CA LYS A 43 -11.56 14.83 -3.77
C LYS A 43 -11.54 13.62 -2.82
N CYS A 44 -10.71 12.62 -3.12
CA CYS A 44 -10.56 11.43 -2.27
C CYS A 44 -9.99 11.81 -0.90
N ASP A 45 -8.98 12.67 -0.87
CA ASP A 45 -8.40 13.16 0.38
C ASP A 45 -9.45 13.87 1.24
N MET A 46 -10.27 14.75 0.64
CA MET A 46 -11.35 15.44 1.34
C MET A 46 -12.39 14.48 1.91
N ILE A 47 -12.76 13.45 1.16
CA ILE A 47 -13.72 12.42 1.61
C ILE A 47 -13.17 11.73 2.86
N ILE A 48 -11.88 11.35 2.85
CA ILE A 48 -11.25 10.67 3.98
C ILE A 48 -11.24 11.57 5.20
N GLU A 49 -10.83 12.83 5.04
CA GLU A 49 -10.81 13.80 6.14
C GLU A 49 -12.19 13.96 6.78
N GLU A 50 -13.20 14.12 5.93
CA GLU A 50 -14.57 14.31 6.42
C GLU A 50 -15.04 13.10 7.24
N GLU A 51 -14.90 11.88 6.70
CA GLU A 51 -15.34 10.67 7.41
C GLU A 51 -14.55 10.45 8.70
N PHE A 52 -13.23 10.67 8.68
CA PHE A 52 -12.39 10.45 9.85
C PHE A 52 -12.57 11.52 10.93
N SER A 53 -12.99 12.76 10.57
CA SER A 53 -13.23 13.82 11.54
C SER A 53 -14.34 13.47 12.53
N HIS A 54 -15.24 12.56 12.17
CA HIS A 54 -16.32 12.11 13.03
C HIS A 54 -15.95 10.93 13.94
N VAL A 55 -14.71 10.43 13.85
CA VAL A 55 -14.27 9.24 14.60
C VAL A 55 -13.42 9.69 15.79
N VAL A 56 -14.03 9.79 16.95
CA VAL A 56 -13.40 10.35 18.15
C VAL A 56 -12.17 9.56 18.63
N SER A 57 -12.02 8.31 18.21
CA SER A 57 -10.85 7.51 18.55
C SER A 57 -9.61 7.88 17.74
N ILE A 58 -9.75 8.69 16.65
CA ILE A 58 -8.63 9.13 15.82
C ILE A 58 -8.03 10.41 16.41
N HIS A 59 -6.75 10.32 16.81
CA HIS A 59 -5.99 11.46 17.33
C HIS A 59 -5.50 12.36 16.19
N THR A 60 -4.77 11.77 15.24
CA THR A 60 -4.07 12.50 14.17
C THR A 60 -4.17 11.71 12.87
N ILE A 61 -4.27 12.46 11.78
CA ILE A 61 -4.15 11.86 10.44
C ILE A 61 -2.95 12.46 9.70
N ALA A 62 -2.41 11.68 8.75
CA ALA A 62 -1.39 12.13 7.80
C ALA A 62 -1.77 11.60 6.42
N SER A 63 -1.81 12.49 5.46
CA SER A 63 -2.12 12.18 4.07
C SER A 63 -0.86 12.26 3.23
N GLU A 64 -0.69 11.36 2.25
CA GLU A 64 0.37 11.45 1.26
C GLU A 64 0.30 12.77 0.51
N GLU A 65 -0.90 13.30 0.34
CA GLU A 65 -1.16 14.52 -0.44
C GLU A 65 -0.82 15.80 0.32
N LYS A 66 -0.55 15.72 1.63
CA LYS A 66 -0.34 16.89 2.48
C LYS A 66 1.03 16.87 3.14
N GLU A 67 1.60 18.05 3.25
CA GLU A 67 2.94 18.23 3.82
C GLU A 67 2.99 17.92 5.33
N LYS A 68 1.88 18.13 6.03
CA LYS A 68 1.83 18.03 7.49
C LYS A 68 0.66 17.17 7.97
N GLU A 69 0.87 16.55 9.12
CA GLU A 69 -0.18 15.82 9.82
C GLU A 69 -1.23 16.79 10.40
N MET A 70 -2.43 16.27 10.64
CA MET A 70 -3.56 17.06 11.15
C MET A 70 -4.13 16.41 12.42
N LEU A 71 -4.17 17.17 13.50
CA LEU A 71 -4.78 16.75 14.76
C LEU A 71 -6.30 16.79 14.65
N PHE A 72 -6.99 15.72 15.01
CA PHE A 72 -8.46 15.65 15.04
C PHE A 72 -8.99 15.70 16.48
N HIS A 73 -8.65 14.68 17.29
CA HIS A 73 -9.19 14.60 18.67
C HIS A 73 -8.07 14.34 19.67
N LYS A 74 -7.86 15.29 20.58
CA LYS A 74 -6.75 15.23 21.56
C LYS A 74 -6.75 13.97 22.43
N ASP A 75 -7.93 13.42 22.70
CA ASP A 75 -8.07 12.21 23.51
C ASP A 75 -8.15 10.94 22.68
N GLY A 76 -8.02 11.05 21.37
CA GLY A 76 -7.97 9.90 20.46
C GLY A 76 -6.70 9.08 20.67
N LYS A 77 -6.78 7.80 20.40
CA LYS A 77 -5.69 6.86 20.60
C LYS A 77 -4.96 6.53 19.30
N TYR A 78 -5.66 6.63 18.18
CA TYR A 78 -5.16 6.11 16.90
C TYR A 78 -4.67 7.23 15.99
N PHE A 79 -3.58 6.95 15.33
CA PHE A 79 -2.95 7.78 14.30
C PHE A 79 -3.16 7.05 12.97
N ILE A 80 -3.65 7.74 11.94
CA ILE A 80 -3.90 7.10 10.64
C ILE A 80 -3.10 7.80 9.56
N ALA A 81 -2.25 7.05 8.85
CA ALA A 81 -1.55 7.54 7.67
C ALA A 81 -2.16 6.85 6.45
N TYR A 82 -2.40 7.61 5.39
CA TYR A 82 -3.10 7.06 4.23
C TYR A 82 -2.62 7.67 2.91
N ASP A 83 -2.71 6.83 1.87
CA ASP A 83 -2.65 7.26 0.47
C ASP A 83 -4.10 7.26 -0.02
N PRO A 84 -4.66 8.43 -0.35
CA PRO A 84 -6.07 8.49 -0.74
C PRO A 84 -6.36 7.80 -2.07
N LEU A 85 -5.40 7.78 -3.01
CA LEU A 85 -5.64 7.16 -4.32
C LEU A 85 -4.35 6.66 -4.95
N ASP A 86 -3.88 5.49 -4.51
CA ASP A 86 -2.71 4.80 -5.08
C ASP A 86 -2.95 4.49 -6.54
N GLY A 87 -1.98 4.86 -7.38
CA GLY A 87 -2.05 4.61 -8.81
C GLY A 87 -2.92 5.60 -9.54
N SER A 88 -3.06 6.82 -9.04
CA SER A 88 -3.93 7.84 -9.66
C SER A 88 -3.63 8.08 -11.14
N SER A 89 -2.37 7.92 -11.56
CA SER A 89 -2.00 8.03 -12.99
C SER A 89 -2.62 6.93 -13.87
N LEU A 90 -3.24 5.91 -13.28
CA LEU A 90 -3.91 4.84 -14.02
C LEU A 90 -5.40 5.12 -14.26
N ILE A 91 -5.94 6.17 -13.64
CA ILE A 91 -7.37 6.52 -13.73
C ILE A 91 -7.74 6.89 -15.17
N ASP A 92 -6.91 7.71 -15.81
CA ASP A 92 -7.22 8.22 -17.16
C ASP A 92 -7.11 7.13 -18.24
N VAL A 93 -6.50 5.99 -17.90
CA VAL A 93 -6.45 4.82 -18.80
C VAL A 93 -7.33 3.68 -18.30
N ASN A 94 -8.19 3.97 -17.31
CA ASN A 94 -9.24 3.06 -16.82
C ASN A 94 -8.68 1.75 -16.26
N LEU A 95 -7.58 1.82 -15.52
CA LEU A 95 -7.02 0.67 -14.82
C LEU A 95 -7.37 0.75 -13.32
N SER A 96 -7.22 -0.39 -12.63
CA SER A 96 -7.54 -0.48 -11.20
C SER A 96 -6.61 0.41 -10.37
N VAL A 97 -7.18 1.05 -9.36
CA VAL A 97 -6.49 1.92 -8.40
C VAL A 97 -6.87 1.50 -6.98
N GLY A 98 -6.32 2.16 -5.98
CA GLY A 98 -6.67 1.82 -4.61
C GLY A 98 -6.49 2.94 -3.62
N SER A 99 -6.89 2.69 -2.37
CA SER A 99 -6.61 3.56 -1.21
C SER A 99 -5.93 2.71 -0.15
N ILE A 100 -4.98 3.28 0.58
CA ILE A 100 -4.17 2.56 1.57
C ILE A 100 -4.28 3.27 2.92
N PHE A 101 -4.45 2.51 4.00
CA PHE A 101 -4.59 3.04 5.36
C PHE A 101 -3.71 2.26 6.33
N GLY A 102 -2.75 2.94 6.96
CA GLY A 102 -2.00 2.41 8.09
C GLY A 102 -2.59 2.94 9.38
N ILE A 103 -2.87 2.06 10.35
CA ILE A 103 -3.47 2.41 11.63
C ILE A 103 -2.42 2.15 12.72
N TYR A 104 -2.05 3.23 13.41
CA TYR A 104 -0.99 3.24 14.41
C TYR A 104 -1.60 3.62 15.77
N GLU A 105 -0.96 3.19 16.84
CA GLU A 105 -1.42 3.50 18.19
C GLU A 105 -0.41 4.43 18.88
N ASN A 106 -0.89 5.55 19.39
CA ASN A 106 -0.13 6.55 20.16
C ASN A 106 0.84 7.41 19.34
N ALA A 107 1.41 6.92 18.25
CA ALA A 107 2.34 7.67 17.39
C ALA A 107 2.51 6.95 16.05
N PHE A 108 2.89 7.68 15.02
CA PHE A 108 3.28 7.05 13.75
C PHE A 108 4.57 6.24 13.92
N GLY A 109 4.74 5.21 13.08
CA GLY A 109 5.94 4.38 13.03
C GLY A 109 5.63 2.89 13.00
N ALA A 110 6.44 2.12 12.29
CA ALA A 110 6.19 0.70 12.04
C ALA A 110 5.89 -0.09 13.32
N LYS A 111 6.63 0.15 14.39
CA LYS A 111 6.48 -0.57 15.68
C LYS A 111 5.16 -0.24 16.40
N ASN A 112 4.50 0.84 16.00
CA ASN A 112 3.23 1.27 16.60
C ASN A 112 2.03 0.84 15.75
N MET A 113 2.23 0.15 14.63
CA MET A 113 1.13 -0.30 13.79
C MET A 113 0.32 -1.37 14.50
N VAL A 114 -0.99 -1.20 14.49
CA VAL A 114 -1.94 -2.16 15.11
C VAL A 114 -2.89 -2.75 14.07
N ALA A 115 -3.04 -2.09 12.93
CA ALA A 115 -3.87 -2.61 11.84
C ALA A 115 -3.49 -1.93 10.53
N SER A 116 -3.92 -2.52 9.44
CA SER A 116 -3.74 -1.95 8.11
C SER A 116 -4.93 -2.33 7.24
N CYS A 117 -5.21 -1.48 6.27
CA CYS A 117 -6.31 -1.70 5.33
C CYS A 117 -5.94 -1.14 3.97
N TYR A 118 -6.37 -1.80 2.91
CA TYR A 118 -6.42 -1.16 1.61
C TYR A 118 -7.73 -1.53 0.91
N VAL A 119 -8.12 -0.67 -0.01
CA VAL A 119 -9.28 -0.90 -0.88
C VAL A 119 -8.77 -0.91 -2.32
N VAL A 120 -9.22 -1.87 -3.11
CA VAL A 120 -8.95 -1.89 -4.55
C VAL A 120 -10.24 -1.58 -5.30
N PHE A 121 -10.15 -0.59 -6.18
CA PHE A 121 -11.25 -0.15 -7.07
C PHE A 121 -10.95 -0.71 -8.46
N GLY A 122 -11.51 -1.88 -8.73
CA GLY A 122 -11.35 -2.61 -9.99
C GLY A 122 -12.70 -3.04 -10.52
N PRO A 123 -12.78 -4.15 -11.25
CA PRO A 123 -14.09 -4.70 -11.71
C PRO A 123 -15.06 -4.93 -10.55
N ARG A 124 -14.54 -5.17 -9.36
CA ARG A 124 -15.28 -5.18 -8.09
C ARG A 124 -14.53 -4.29 -7.11
N VAL A 125 -15.23 -3.77 -6.10
CA VAL A 125 -14.57 -3.09 -5.01
C VAL A 125 -14.32 -4.11 -3.90
N GLU A 126 -13.06 -4.35 -3.60
CA GLU A 126 -12.64 -5.29 -2.57
C GLU A 126 -11.78 -4.56 -1.54
N MET A 127 -11.90 -4.98 -0.29
CA MET A 127 -11.16 -4.39 0.83
C MET A 127 -10.41 -5.50 1.55
N VAL A 128 -9.14 -5.27 1.83
CA VAL A 128 -8.34 -6.17 2.66
C VAL A 128 -8.05 -5.43 3.96
N PHE A 129 -8.41 -6.06 5.07
CA PHE A 129 -8.18 -5.52 6.41
C PHE A 129 -7.35 -6.53 7.21
N ALA A 130 -6.24 -6.05 7.78
CA ALA A 130 -5.35 -6.86 8.61
C ALA A 130 -5.27 -6.25 10.01
N HIS A 131 -5.54 -7.06 11.02
CA HIS A 131 -5.33 -6.75 12.43
C HIS A 131 -4.58 -7.93 13.06
N ASN A 132 -5.28 -9.00 13.38
CA ASN A 132 -4.64 -10.26 13.79
C ASN A 132 -4.46 -11.23 12.61
N LYS A 133 -5.31 -11.09 11.60
CA LYS A 133 -5.31 -11.88 10.37
C LYS A 133 -5.67 -10.98 9.21
N THR A 134 -5.24 -11.37 8.03
CA THR A 134 -5.59 -10.65 6.79
C THR A 134 -6.91 -11.20 6.27
N LYS A 135 -7.89 -10.33 6.11
CA LYS A 135 -9.26 -10.69 5.72
C LYS A 135 -9.69 -9.91 4.48
N LEU A 136 -10.32 -10.64 3.55
CA LEU A 136 -10.90 -10.06 2.34
C LEU A 136 -12.38 -9.79 2.57
N HIS A 137 -12.81 -8.61 2.14
CA HIS A 137 -14.21 -8.19 2.11
C HIS A 137 -14.56 -7.73 0.70
N LEU A 138 -15.81 -7.95 0.29
CA LEU A 138 -16.32 -7.55 -1.03
C LEU A 138 -17.50 -6.61 -0.83
N LEU A 139 -17.51 -5.51 -1.58
CA LEU A 139 -18.64 -4.58 -1.59
C LEU A 139 -19.79 -5.16 -2.40
N GLN A 140 -20.90 -5.43 -1.75
CA GLN A 140 -22.13 -5.92 -2.39
C GLN A 140 -23.33 -5.19 -1.81
N ALA A 141 -24.22 -4.72 -2.67
CA ALA A 141 -25.47 -4.04 -2.27
C ALA A 141 -25.24 -2.90 -1.25
N GLY A 142 -24.11 -2.21 -1.36
CA GLY A 142 -23.81 -1.06 -0.49
C GLY A 142 -23.13 -1.42 0.82
N GLU A 143 -22.80 -2.67 1.05
CA GLU A 143 -22.14 -3.11 2.30
C GLU A 143 -20.94 -3.99 2.00
N PHE A 144 -19.93 -3.93 2.86
CA PHE A 144 -18.76 -4.81 2.77
C PHE A 144 -19.01 -6.11 3.53
N GLU A 145 -19.03 -7.21 2.80
CA GLU A 145 -19.24 -8.55 3.34
C GLU A 145 -17.90 -9.30 3.44
N PHE A 146 -17.69 -9.99 4.57
CA PHE A 146 -16.51 -10.84 4.75
C PHE A 146 -16.56 -12.01 3.75
N VAL A 147 -15.43 -12.24 3.06
CA VAL A 147 -15.31 -13.33 2.08
C VAL A 147 -14.45 -14.46 2.64
N LYS A 148 -13.22 -14.16 3.06
CA LYS A 148 -12.29 -15.19 3.52
C LYS A 148 -11.08 -14.59 4.24
N GLU A 149 -10.37 -15.42 4.99
CA GLU A 149 -9.02 -15.11 5.44
C GLU A 149 -8.03 -15.40 4.30
N ILE A 150 -6.97 -14.59 4.21
CA ILE A 150 -5.95 -14.74 3.17
C ILE A 150 -4.66 -15.25 3.85
N ARG A 151 -4.07 -16.30 3.27
CA ARG A 151 -2.74 -16.78 3.65
C ARG A 151 -1.93 -17.03 2.40
N LEU A 152 -0.69 -16.61 2.42
CA LEU A 152 0.27 -16.87 1.34
C LEU A 152 0.83 -18.29 1.46
N ASN A 153 1.05 -18.92 0.33
CA ASN A 153 1.82 -20.16 0.25
C ASN A 153 3.30 -19.86 0.51
N GLU A 154 4.06 -20.86 0.85
CA GLU A 154 5.51 -20.74 1.04
C GLU A 154 6.22 -20.22 -0.21
N LYS A 155 5.72 -20.59 -1.40
CA LYS A 155 6.23 -20.17 -2.69
C LYS A 155 5.08 -19.76 -3.61
N GLY A 156 5.27 -18.66 -4.33
CA GLY A 156 4.27 -18.17 -5.26
C GLY A 156 4.62 -18.42 -6.72
N LYS A 157 3.90 -17.70 -7.62
CA LYS A 157 4.05 -17.87 -9.07
C LYS A 157 4.02 -16.55 -9.83
N LEU A 158 3.85 -15.43 -9.12
CA LEU A 158 3.73 -14.10 -9.75
C LEU A 158 4.95 -13.27 -9.41
N ASN A 159 5.34 -12.40 -10.35
CA ASN A 159 6.39 -11.42 -10.11
C ASN A 159 5.93 -10.07 -10.64
N ALA A 160 5.91 -9.07 -9.77
CA ALA A 160 5.50 -7.69 -10.06
C ALA A 160 6.69 -6.75 -9.80
N PRO A 161 7.65 -6.68 -10.75
CA PRO A 161 8.84 -5.86 -10.56
C PRO A 161 8.59 -4.42 -11.03
N GLY A 162 8.70 -3.48 -10.11
CA GLY A 162 8.46 -2.05 -10.35
C GLY A 162 9.73 -1.23 -10.48
N GLY A 163 9.54 0.05 -10.79
CA GLY A 163 10.61 1.00 -11.01
C GLY A 163 11.11 1.01 -12.44
N THR A 164 11.84 2.06 -12.81
CA THR A 164 12.41 2.21 -14.15
C THR A 164 13.60 1.28 -14.32
N GLN A 165 13.45 0.26 -15.18
CA GLN A 165 14.44 -0.81 -15.34
C GLN A 165 15.83 -0.31 -15.72
N GLN A 166 15.91 0.77 -16.49
CA GLN A 166 17.17 1.40 -16.87
C GLN A 166 18.01 1.76 -15.63
N ASN A 167 17.36 2.08 -14.54
CA ASN A 167 18.00 2.55 -13.30
C ASN A 167 18.19 1.44 -12.25
N TRP A 168 17.81 0.21 -12.58
CA TRP A 168 17.99 -0.94 -11.69
C TRP A 168 19.48 -1.30 -11.53
N LYS A 169 19.84 -1.76 -10.33
CA LYS A 169 21.17 -2.38 -10.13
C LYS A 169 21.24 -3.69 -10.94
N PRO A 170 22.40 -4.01 -11.54
CA PRO A 170 22.53 -5.22 -12.38
C PRO A 170 22.11 -6.51 -11.66
N TYR A 171 22.47 -6.66 -10.38
CA TYR A 171 22.12 -7.87 -9.62
C TYR A 171 20.59 -7.98 -9.43
N HIS A 172 19.88 -6.84 -9.28
CA HIS A 172 18.42 -6.84 -9.18
C HIS A 172 17.81 -7.33 -10.50
N LYS A 173 18.29 -6.81 -11.62
CA LYS A 173 17.83 -7.26 -12.94
C LYS A 173 18.04 -8.77 -13.11
N THR A 174 19.24 -9.26 -12.79
CA THR A 174 19.56 -10.70 -12.89
C THR A 174 18.60 -11.53 -12.03
N MET A 175 18.30 -11.07 -10.82
CA MET A 175 17.36 -11.76 -9.93
C MET A 175 15.96 -11.82 -10.55
N VAL A 176 15.46 -10.69 -11.07
CA VAL A 176 14.13 -10.63 -11.71
C VAL A 176 14.07 -11.58 -12.91
N ASP A 177 15.10 -11.54 -13.77
CA ASP A 177 15.19 -12.42 -14.95
C ASP A 177 15.18 -13.91 -14.53
N SER A 178 15.85 -14.25 -13.42
CA SER A 178 15.88 -15.64 -12.92
C SER A 178 14.49 -16.12 -12.50
N PHE A 179 13.67 -15.28 -11.88
CA PHE A 179 12.29 -15.66 -11.56
C PHE A 179 11.49 -15.97 -12.84
N PHE A 180 11.65 -15.13 -13.87
CA PHE A 180 10.93 -15.35 -15.12
C PHE A 180 11.42 -16.61 -15.83
N ALA A 181 12.72 -16.90 -15.79
CA ALA A 181 13.29 -18.14 -16.34
C ALA A 181 12.72 -19.38 -15.63
N GLU A 182 12.34 -19.25 -14.35
CA GLU A 182 11.71 -20.33 -13.58
C GLU A 182 10.18 -20.42 -13.81
N GLY A 183 9.62 -19.58 -14.69
CA GLY A 183 8.20 -19.66 -15.06
C GLY A 183 7.28 -18.74 -14.26
N TYR A 184 7.82 -17.80 -13.48
CA TYR A 184 6.98 -16.79 -12.83
C TYR A 184 6.30 -15.92 -13.89
N ARG A 185 5.05 -15.58 -13.66
CA ARG A 185 4.28 -14.72 -14.57
C ARG A 185 4.45 -13.26 -14.21
N LEU A 186 4.76 -12.43 -15.20
CA LEU A 186 4.82 -10.99 -15.03
C LEU A 186 3.41 -10.45 -14.75
N ARG A 187 3.28 -9.68 -13.68
CA ARG A 187 2.04 -8.99 -13.30
C ARG A 187 2.41 -7.64 -12.71
N TYR A 188 2.37 -6.60 -13.54
CA TYR A 188 2.69 -5.24 -13.09
C TYR A 188 1.80 -4.26 -13.82
N SER A 189 0.95 -3.56 -13.07
CA SER A 189 0.02 -2.56 -13.60
C SER A 189 0.56 -1.14 -13.47
N GLY A 190 1.37 -0.90 -12.46
CA GLY A 190 1.85 0.43 -12.10
C GLY A 190 1.22 0.99 -10.82
N GLY A 191 0.15 0.38 -10.32
CA GLY A 191 -0.43 0.71 -9.02
C GLY A 191 -0.02 -0.31 -7.98
N MET A 192 0.42 0.16 -6.81
CA MET A 192 0.88 -0.74 -5.76
C MET A 192 -0.26 -1.63 -5.24
N VAL A 193 -1.44 -1.05 -5.02
CA VAL A 193 -2.59 -1.79 -4.49
C VAL A 193 -3.00 -2.94 -5.43
N PRO A 194 -3.31 -2.72 -6.72
CA PRO A 194 -3.73 -3.84 -7.55
C PRO A 194 -2.65 -4.89 -7.73
N ASP A 195 -1.38 -4.50 -7.78
CA ASP A 195 -0.28 -5.46 -7.99
C ASP A 195 -0.07 -6.34 -6.74
N LEU A 196 -0.08 -5.77 -5.54
CA LEU A 196 0.01 -6.54 -4.29
C LEU A 196 -1.25 -7.36 -4.04
N HIS A 197 -2.42 -6.82 -4.39
CA HIS A 197 -3.70 -7.51 -4.22
C HIS A 197 -3.71 -8.85 -4.98
N GLN A 198 -3.29 -8.85 -6.25
CA GLN A 198 -3.31 -10.11 -7.01
C GLN A 198 -2.31 -11.13 -6.47
N ILE A 199 -1.14 -10.70 -5.97
CA ILE A 199 -0.17 -11.60 -5.33
C ILE A 199 -0.82 -12.26 -4.11
N LEU A 200 -1.48 -11.46 -3.25
CA LEU A 200 -2.20 -11.98 -2.08
C LEU A 200 -3.27 -12.99 -2.47
N LEU A 201 -4.13 -12.63 -3.43
CA LEU A 201 -5.27 -13.48 -3.80
C LEU A 201 -4.87 -14.74 -4.57
N LYS A 202 -3.74 -14.70 -5.29
CA LYS A 202 -3.23 -15.86 -6.03
C LYS A 202 -2.31 -16.74 -5.18
N GLY A 203 -2.15 -16.41 -3.90
CA GLY A 203 -1.44 -17.23 -2.94
C GLY A 203 0.05 -17.03 -2.88
N GLY A 204 0.60 -16.00 -3.55
CA GLY A 204 2.00 -15.67 -3.39
C GLY A 204 2.74 -15.27 -4.65
N GLY A 205 3.95 -14.82 -4.42
CA GLY A 205 4.86 -14.31 -5.43
C GLY A 205 5.73 -13.23 -4.84
N LEU A 206 6.24 -12.35 -5.70
CA LEU A 206 7.10 -11.24 -5.31
C LEU A 206 6.61 -9.93 -5.94
N PHE A 207 6.43 -8.92 -5.12
CA PHE A 207 6.39 -7.52 -5.56
C PHE A 207 7.72 -6.91 -5.17
N SER A 208 8.35 -6.18 -6.08
CA SER A 208 9.60 -5.46 -5.78
C SER A 208 9.55 -4.03 -6.30
N TYR A 209 9.98 -3.10 -5.47
CA TYR A 209 10.22 -1.72 -5.87
C TYR A 209 11.57 -1.33 -5.28
N PRO A 210 12.67 -1.60 -6.01
CA PRO A 210 14.01 -1.49 -5.44
C PRO A 210 14.50 -0.05 -5.35
N ALA A 211 15.57 0.14 -4.61
CA ALA A 211 16.40 1.34 -4.76
C ALA A 211 16.98 1.35 -6.18
N THR A 212 16.97 2.51 -6.81
CA THR A 212 17.46 2.69 -8.17
C THR A 212 18.55 3.77 -8.17
N SER A 213 19.27 3.89 -9.29
CA SER A 213 20.36 4.88 -9.39
C SER A 213 19.87 6.32 -9.21
N ASP A 214 18.63 6.61 -9.62
CA ASP A 214 17.99 7.92 -9.47
C ASP A 214 17.20 8.08 -8.17
N LYS A 215 16.86 6.98 -7.48
CA LYS A 215 16.12 6.97 -6.21
C LYS A 215 16.80 5.99 -5.24
N PRO A 216 17.98 6.35 -4.72
CA PRO A 216 18.74 5.42 -3.87
C PRO A 216 18.06 5.08 -2.53
N ASP A 217 17.18 5.95 -2.08
CA ASP A 217 16.41 5.71 -0.84
C ASP A 217 15.03 5.11 -1.11
N GLY A 218 14.77 4.66 -2.35
CA GLY A 218 13.47 4.15 -2.75
C GLY A 218 12.52 5.26 -3.17
N LYS A 219 11.35 4.90 -3.66
CA LYS A 219 10.33 5.85 -4.11
C LYS A 219 9.07 5.81 -3.24
N LEU A 220 8.66 4.63 -2.81
CA LEU A 220 7.38 4.46 -2.10
C LEU A 220 7.51 4.92 -0.65
N ARG A 221 6.43 5.51 -0.12
CA ARG A 221 6.42 6.19 1.17
C ARG A 221 6.23 5.22 2.34
N LYS A 222 7.09 5.35 3.35
CA LYS A 222 7.05 4.45 4.53
C LYS A 222 5.68 4.42 5.19
N LEU A 223 5.15 5.58 5.59
CA LEU A 223 3.93 5.64 6.40
C LEU A 223 2.66 5.35 5.59
N PHE A 224 2.63 5.77 4.34
CA PHE A 224 1.40 5.76 3.55
C PHE A 224 1.21 4.46 2.76
N GLU A 225 2.31 3.77 2.40
CA GLU A 225 2.30 2.63 1.49
C GLU A 225 3.06 1.44 2.05
N VAL A 226 4.36 1.64 2.38
CA VAL A 226 5.31 0.55 2.67
C VAL A 226 4.95 -0.16 3.98
N PHE A 227 4.81 0.57 5.08
CA PHE A 227 4.45 -0.03 6.38
C PHE A 227 3.05 -0.66 6.36
N PRO A 228 2.01 0.00 5.80
CA PRO A 228 0.71 -0.67 5.67
C PRO A 228 0.77 -2.01 4.97
N PHE A 229 1.44 -2.11 3.83
CA PHE A 229 1.56 -3.39 3.14
C PHE A 229 2.47 -4.37 3.87
N ALA A 230 3.54 -3.89 4.52
CA ALA A 230 4.41 -4.77 5.33
C ALA A 230 3.60 -5.44 6.45
N PHE A 231 2.73 -4.68 7.12
CA PHE A 231 1.85 -5.22 8.16
C PHE A 231 0.91 -6.29 7.61
N ILE A 232 0.35 -6.07 6.45
CA ILE A 232 -0.57 -7.03 5.80
C ILE A 232 0.17 -8.33 5.44
N TYR A 233 1.39 -8.18 4.92
CA TYR A 233 2.18 -9.33 4.45
C TYR A 233 2.88 -10.11 5.57
N UNK A 234 3.18 -9.55 6.72
CA UNK A 234 3.92 -10.10 7.76
C UNK A 234 3.50 -11.46 8.13
N UNK A 235 4.22 -12.27 8.70
CA UNK A 235 4.05 -13.52 9.14
C UNK A 235 2.86 -13.74 9.91
N LYS A 236 2.60 -12.88 10.81
CA LYS A 236 1.45 -13.02 11.71
C LYS A 236 0.13 -12.92 10.95
N THR A 237 0.03 -12.02 9.99
CA THR A 237 -1.21 -11.67 9.29
C THR A 237 -1.47 -12.53 8.05
N ALA A 238 -0.63 -12.43 7.01
CA ALA A 238 -0.82 -13.24 5.79
C ALA A 238 0.21 -14.36 5.61
N GLY A 239 1.25 -14.41 6.43
CA GLY A 239 2.21 -15.52 6.39
C GLY A 239 3.37 -15.34 5.43
N GLY A 240 3.52 -14.14 4.86
CA GLY A 240 4.66 -13.79 4.01
C GLY A 240 5.71 -12.99 4.76
N GLU A 241 6.50 -12.23 4.01
CA GLU A 241 7.54 -11.33 4.54
C GLU A 241 7.59 -10.04 3.74
N ALA A 242 8.17 -9.00 4.35
CA ALA A 242 8.33 -7.68 3.73
C ALA A 242 9.66 -7.07 4.18
N ILE A 243 10.52 -6.74 3.21
CA ILE A 243 11.89 -6.26 3.51
C ILE A 243 12.25 -5.06 2.62
N ASP A 244 13.29 -4.31 3.03
CA ASP A 244 13.88 -3.23 2.21
C ASP A 244 14.97 -3.74 1.24
N GLY A 245 15.19 -5.04 1.23
CA GLY A 245 16.28 -5.75 0.55
C GLY A 245 17.17 -6.46 1.56
N GLN A 246 17.20 -6.00 2.80
CA GLN A 246 18.03 -6.55 3.87
C GLN A 246 17.26 -6.69 5.18
N ASN A 247 16.60 -5.63 5.61
CA ASN A 247 15.94 -5.53 6.92
C ASN A 247 14.44 -5.71 6.78
N ASP A 248 13.82 -6.25 7.82
CA ASP A 248 12.35 -6.30 7.92
C ASP A 248 11.82 -4.86 7.93
N LEU A 249 10.89 -4.55 7.04
CA LEU A 249 10.30 -3.21 6.93
C LEU A 249 9.64 -2.76 8.24
N MET A 250 9.12 -3.69 9.04
CA MET A 250 8.49 -3.34 10.31
C MET A 250 9.50 -2.94 11.41
N THR A 251 10.81 -3.05 11.13
CA THR A 251 11.85 -2.58 12.05
C THR A 251 12.41 -1.21 11.67
N LEU A 252 12.02 -0.69 10.52
CA LEU A 252 12.54 0.59 10.04
C LEU A 252 11.95 1.76 10.83
N GLU A 253 12.73 2.80 10.96
CA GLU A 253 12.30 4.07 11.55
C GLU A 253 12.01 5.08 10.45
N HIS A 254 11.34 6.16 10.81
CA HIS A 254 11.12 7.32 9.94
C HIS A 254 11.46 8.58 10.72
N THR A 255 11.88 9.63 10.03
CA THR A 255 12.15 10.95 10.59
C THR A 255 11.12 11.96 10.11
N HIS A 256 10.61 11.77 8.89
CA HIS A 256 9.57 12.60 8.30
C HIS A 256 8.43 11.72 7.80
N ILE A 257 7.20 12.29 7.79
CA ILE A 257 6.04 11.53 7.33
C ILE A 257 6.17 11.11 5.86
N HIS A 258 6.99 11.80 5.06
CA HIS A 258 7.20 11.50 3.64
C HIS A 258 8.47 10.69 3.34
N ASP A 259 9.10 10.12 4.37
CA ASP A 259 10.27 9.24 4.16
C ASP A 259 9.91 8.06 3.26
N THR A 260 10.85 7.68 2.39
CA THR A 260 10.69 6.57 1.44
C THR A 260 11.54 5.36 1.83
N SER A 261 11.29 4.25 1.15
CA SER A 261 12.08 3.02 1.31
C SER A 261 11.97 2.18 0.05
N PRO A 262 13.05 1.49 -0.36
CA PRO A 262 12.87 0.36 -1.26
C PRO A 262 12.06 -0.71 -0.55
N CYS A 263 11.35 -1.55 -1.30
CA CYS A 263 10.50 -2.55 -0.65
C CYS A 263 10.29 -3.79 -1.52
N PHE A 264 10.17 -4.92 -0.82
CA PHE A 264 9.94 -6.24 -1.38
C PHE A 264 8.90 -6.93 -0.51
N PHE A 265 7.82 -7.38 -1.12
CA PHE A 265 6.72 -8.08 -0.42
C PHE A 265 6.48 -9.40 -1.11
N GLY A 266 6.37 -10.48 -0.34
CA GLY A 266 6.10 -11.75 -1.00
C GLY A 266 5.99 -12.93 -0.08
N SER A 267 5.98 -14.10 -0.69
CA SER A 267 6.06 -15.36 0.04
C SER A 267 7.49 -15.55 0.54
N LYS A 268 7.66 -16.40 1.53
CA LYS A 268 8.95 -16.59 2.20
C LYS A 268 10.06 -17.03 1.23
N TYR A 269 9.73 -17.92 0.30
CA TYR A 269 10.69 -18.41 -0.69
C TYR A 269 11.28 -17.26 -1.52
N GLU A 270 10.41 -16.39 -2.06
CA GLU A 270 10.85 -15.27 -2.89
C GLU A 270 11.64 -14.26 -2.08
N ILE A 271 11.20 -13.96 -0.85
CA ILE A 271 11.91 -13.01 0.00
C ILE A 271 13.27 -13.56 0.44
N ALA A 272 13.38 -14.86 0.70
CA ALA A 272 14.68 -15.46 1.02
C ALA A 272 15.67 -15.26 -0.14
N ARG A 273 15.23 -15.41 -1.39
CA ARG A 273 16.08 -15.16 -2.57
C ARG A 273 16.48 -13.70 -2.68
N VAL A 274 15.58 -12.76 -2.40
CA VAL A 274 15.92 -11.33 -2.37
C VAL A 274 17.03 -11.09 -1.33
N LYS A 275 16.86 -11.62 -0.11
CA LYS A 275 17.86 -11.49 0.96
C LYS A 275 19.23 -12.00 0.52
N GLU A 276 19.28 -13.19 -0.08
CA GLU A 276 20.51 -13.80 -0.55
C GLU A 276 21.23 -12.93 -1.61
N VAL A 277 20.47 -12.47 -2.61
CA VAL A 277 21.03 -11.64 -3.70
C VAL A 277 21.53 -10.30 -3.14
N TYR A 278 20.75 -9.65 -2.28
CA TYR A 278 21.10 -8.33 -1.74
C TYR A 278 22.26 -8.42 -0.74
N ALA A 279 22.36 -9.49 0.03
CA ALA A 279 23.48 -9.70 0.94
C ALA A 279 24.80 -9.92 0.18
N SER A 280 24.75 -10.59 -0.96
CA SER A 280 25.94 -10.91 -1.78
C SER A 280 26.44 -9.71 -2.60
N ASN A 281 25.71 -8.61 -2.62
CA ASN A 281 26.04 -7.45 -3.49
C ASN A 281 26.10 -6.13 -2.68
N ARG A 282 26.55 -6.20 -1.43
CA ARG A 282 26.79 -5.03 -0.55
C ARG A 282 28.02 -4.25 -0.99
#